data_2a38c785394b3ea4226a257d54a1700b
#
_entry.id   2a38c785394b3ea4226a257d54a1700b
#
_cell.length_a   1.000
_cell.length_b   1.000
_cell.length_c   1.000
_cell.angle_alpha   90.00
_cell.angle_beta   90.00
_cell.angle_gamma   90.00
#
_symmetry.space_group_name_H-M   'P 1'
#
loop_
_entity.id
_entity.type
_entity.pdbx_description
1 polymer ?
#
loop_
_entity_poly.entity_id
_entity_poly.type
_entity_poly.pdbx_seq_one_letter_code
_entity_poly.pdbx_strand_id
1 'polypeptide(L)'
;MLISMSTGSGNSEMIRAAVKRLSSTAYDRNLENEADMTAVEYLIKANIDPEQFANFLYRLSNQDENLPAQYYWITTHPASKERAEKIVEKIKNRTVLKIPILNESRWILLKKKLNEIE
;
A
#
# COMPACT_ATOMS: atom_id res chain seq x y z
N MET A 1 -32.57 25.22 16.24
CA MET A 1 -33.10 24.48 15.07
C MET A 1 -33.20 23.00 15.43
N LEU A 2 -34.35 22.58 15.80
CA LEU A 2 -34.65 21.17 15.99
C LEU A 2 -34.80 20.56 14.60
N ILE A 3 -33.74 19.97 14.12
CA ILE A 3 -33.84 18.98 13.06
C ILE A 3 -34.61 17.83 13.68
N SER A 4 -35.93 17.81 13.43
CA SER A 4 -36.76 16.68 13.79
C SER A 4 -36.20 15.46 13.08
N MET A 5 -35.39 14.72 13.77
CA MET A 5 -34.92 13.42 13.34
C MET A 5 -36.05 12.40 13.49
N SER A 6 -37.14 12.64 12.82
CA SER A 6 -38.18 11.64 12.62
C SER A 6 -37.87 10.71 11.47
N THR A 7 -36.63 10.75 11.03
CA THR A 7 -36.09 9.75 10.10
C THR A 7 -35.81 8.51 10.91
N GLY A 8 -36.44 7.44 10.55
CA GLY A 8 -36.31 6.16 11.22
C GLY A 8 -34.86 5.76 11.43
N SER A 9 -34.60 4.93 12.40
CA SER A 9 -33.28 4.46 12.85
C SER A 9 -32.30 4.08 11.74
N GLY A 10 -32.75 3.73 10.55
CA GLY A 10 -31.93 3.37 9.41
C GLY A 10 -31.04 4.50 8.87
N ASN A 11 -31.50 5.76 8.88
CA ASN A 11 -30.70 6.90 8.36
C ASN A 11 -29.57 7.30 9.30
N SER A 12 -29.76 7.24 10.60
CA SER A 12 -28.76 7.56 11.59
C SER A 12 -27.63 6.52 11.60
N GLU A 13 -27.96 5.25 11.39
CA GLU A 13 -26.97 4.18 11.27
C GLU A 13 -26.15 4.30 9.97
N MET A 14 -26.78 4.64 8.85
CA MET A 14 -26.06 4.89 7.60
C MET A 14 -25.10 6.07 7.73
N ILE A 15 -25.50 7.17 8.36
CA ILE A 15 -24.65 8.33 8.59
C ILE A 15 -23.47 7.96 9.50
N ARG A 16 -23.71 7.24 10.59
CA ARG A 16 -22.66 6.76 11.50
C ARG A 16 -21.69 5.83 10.78
N ALA A 17 -22.19 4.90 9.99
CA ALA A 17 -21.36 4.01 9.20
C ALA A 17 -20.49 4.76 8.16
N ALA A 18 -21.06 5.77 7.49
CA ALA A 18 -20.33 6.62 6.54
C ALA A 18 -19.26 7.45 7.24
N VAL A 19 -19.54 8.07 8.37
CA VAL A 19 -18.58 8.83 9.18
C VAL A 19 -17.46 7.92 9.69
N LYS A 20 -17.80 6.75 10.21
CA LYS A 20 -16.84 5.76 10.67
C LYS A 20 -15.91 5.30 9.53
N ARG A 21 -16.45 5.05 8.35
CA ARG A 21 -15.68 4.69 7.17
C ARG A 21 -14.73 5.79 6.73
N LEU A 22 -15.20 7.03 6.66
CA LEU A 22 -14.37 8.18 6.28
C LEU A 22 -13.25 8.42 7.31
N SER A 23 -13.55 8.35 8.60
CA SER A 23 -12.58 8.50 9.68
C SER A 23 -11.54 7.37 9.64
N SER A 24 -11.97 6.13 9.48
CA SER A 24 -11.11 4.96 9.35
C SER A 24 -10.18 5.07 8.14
N THR A 25 -10.71 5.48 7.00
CA THR A 25 -9.93 5.65 5.76
C THR A 25 -8.84 6.72 5.90
N ALA A 26 -9.17 7.86 6.53
CA ALA A 26 -8.20 8.93 6.77
C ALA A 26 -7.13 8.50 7.76
N TYR A 27 -7.51 7.80 8.81
CA TYR A 27 -6.60 7.24 9.80
C TYR A 27 -5.67 6.21 9.16
N ASP A 28 -6.21 5.31 8.36
CA ASP A 28 -5.46 4.27 7.67
C ASP A 28 -4.43 4.86 6.70
N ARG A 29 -4.75 5.94 5.98
CA ARG A 29 -3.80 6.63 5.10
C ARG A 29 -2.60 7.19 5.85
N ASN A 30 -2.79 7.77 7.02
CA ASN A 30 -1.71 8.29 7.84
C ASN A 30 -0.82 7.16 8.36
N LEU A 31 -1.41 6.07 8.83
CA LEU A 31 -0.69 4.89 9.27
C LEU A 31 0.09 4.21 8.13
N GLU A 32 -0.52 4.09 6.97
CA GLU A 32 0.14 3.54 5.78
C GLU A 32 1.34 4.40 5.38
N ASN A 33 1.20 5.72 5.40
CA ASN A 33 2.28 6.63 5.10
C ASN A 33 3.42 6.53 6.13
N GLU A 34 3.10 6.48 7.40
CA GLU A 34 4.08 6.31 8.48
C GLU A 34 4.82 4.97 8.36
N ALA A 35 4.08 3.90 8.09
CA ALA A 35 4.65 2.58 7.86
C ALA A 35 5.58 2.56 6.64
N ASP A 36 5.18 3.19 5.54
CA ASP A 36 6.00 3.29 4.33
C ASP A 36 7.31 4.05 4.57
N MET A 37 7.23 5.19 5.26
CA MET A 37 8.42 5.99 5.56
C MET A 37 9.38 5.24 6.50
N THR A 38 8.84 4.51 7.46
CA THR A 38 9.61 3.65 8.36
C THR A 38 10.25 2.49 7.61
N ALA A 39 9.49 1.84 6.73
CA ALA A 39 9.99 0.74 5.88
C ALA A 39 11.17 1.20 5.00
N VAL A 40 11.06 2.39 4.39
CA VAL A 40 12.16 2.98 3.59
C VAL A 40 13.43 3.13 4.43
N GLU A 41 13.34 3.63 5.65
CA GLU A 41 14.50 3.75 6.54
C GLU A 41 15.13 2.39 6.88
N TYR A 42 14.32 1.39 7.16
CA TYR A 42 14.82 0.03 7.40
C TYR A 42 15.49 -0.59 6.16
N LEU A 43 14.90 -0.40 5.00
CA LEU A 43 15.48 -0.88 3.75
C LEU A 43 16.86 -0.24 3.49
N ILE A 44 16.98 1.07 3.68
CA ILE A 44 18.25 1.79 3.53
C ILE A 44 19.30 1.26 4.53
N LYS A 45 18.91 1.09 5.78
CA LYS A 45 19.81 0.54 6.82
C LYS A 45 20.25 -0.90 6.52
N ALA A 46 19.41 -1.67 5.86
CA ALA A 46 19.71 -3.03 5.43
C ALA A 46 20.48 -3.10 4.10
N ASN A 47 20.83 -1.97 3.51
CA ASN A 47 21.45 -1.87 2.18
C ASN A 47 20.58 -2.49 1.07
N ILE A 48 19.27 -2.37 1.22
CA ILE A 48 18.27 -2.78 0.23
C ILE A 48 17.73 -1.53 -0.46
N ASP A 49 17.68 -1.55 -1.78
CA ASP A 49 17.16 -0.43 -2.56
C ASP A 49 15.64 -0.22 -2.33
N PRO A 50 15.22 0.86 -1.68
CA PRO A 50 13.82 1.12 -1.40
C PRO A 50 12.99 1.48 -2.63
N GLU A 51 13.62 1.81 -3.76
CA GLU A 51 12.93 2.06 -5.03
C GLU A 51 12.11 0.84 -5.48
N GLN A 52 12.57 -0.36 -5.15
CA GLN A 52 11.84 -1.60 -5.45
C GLN A 52 10.51 -1.68 -4.72
N PHE A 53 10.42 -1.14 -3.53
CA PHE A 53 9.16 -1.04 -2.79
C PHE A 53 8.19 -0.06 -3.47
N ALA A 54 8.68 1.10 -3.90
CA ALA A 54 7.88 2.04 -4.68
C ALA A 54 7.38 1.42 -5.99
N ASN A 55 8.25 0.70 -6.69
CA ASN A 55 7.90 -0.01 -7.93
C ASN A 55 6.83 -1.09 -7.71
N PHE A 56 6.89 -1.78 -6.60
CA PHE A 56 5.87 -2.77 -6.22
C PHE A 56 4.50 -2.10 -6.01
N LEU A 57 4.45 -1.02 -5.24
CA LEU A 57 3.21 -0.26 -5.02
C LEU A 57 2.66 0.32 -6.32
N TYR A 58 3.53 0.83 -7.18
CA TYR A 58 3.14 1.36 -8.49
C TYR A 58 2.54 0.28 -9.39
N ARG A 59 3.15 -0.91 -9.42
CA ARG A 59 2.60 -2.06 -10.16
C ARG A 59 1.24 -2.48 -9.62
N LEU A 60 1.05 -2.50 -8.32
CA LEU A 60 -0.25 -2.79 -7.72
C LEU A 60 -1.32 -1.78 -8.16
N SER A 61 -0.96 -0.50 -8.28
CA SER A 61 -1.91 0.54 -8.72
C SER A 61 -2.29 0.46 -10.19
N ASN A 62 -1.44 -0.14 -11.02
CA ASN A 62 -1.62 -0.21 -12.47
C ASN A 62 -2.13 -1.57 -12.96
N GLN A 63 -2.30 -2.53 -12.07
CA GLN A 63 -2.78 -3.84 -12.48
C GLN A 63 -4.28 -3.80 -12.82
N ASP A 64 -4.66 -4.69 -13.73
CA ASP A 64 -6.01 -4.79 -14.23
C ASP A 64 -7.01 -5.15 -13.11
N GLU A 65 -8.12 -4.43 -13.04
CA GLU A 65 -9.16 -4.55 -11.99
C GLU A 65 -9.88 -5.91 -11.98
N ASN A 66 -9.53 -6.81 -12.86
CA ASN A 66 -10.22 -8.08 -13.06
C ASN A 66 -9.80 -9.21 -12.12
N LEU A 67 -8.83 -8.99 -11.22
CA LEU A 67 -8.36 -10.02 -10.28
C LEU A 67 -8.98 -9.84 -8.89
N PRO A 68 -9.73 -10.81 -8.36
CA PRO A 68 -10.40 -10.70 -7.06
C PRO A 68 -9.47 -10.37 -5.88
N ALA A 69 -8.27 -10.94 -5.85
CA ALA A 69 -7.27 -10.69 -4.81
C ALA A 69 -6.76 -9.25 -4.84
N GLN A 70 -6.66 -8.68 -6.02
CA GLN A 70 -6.22 -7.31 -6.25
C GLN A 70 -7.29 -6.29 -5.87
N TYR A 71 -8.56 -6.58 -6.17
CA TYR A 71 -9.68 -5.78 -5.72
C TYR A 71 -9.68 -5.66 -4.19
N TYR A 72 -9.45 -6.76 -3.49
CA TYR A 72 -9.31 -6.77 -2.04
C TYR A 72 -8.15 -5.88 -1.55
N TRP A 73 -6.99 -5.97 -2.19
CA TRP A 73 -5.85 -5.12 -1.86
C TRP A 73 -6.16 -3.63 -2.08
N ILE A 74 -6.71 -3.27 -3.22
CA ILE A 74 -7.07 -1.87 -3.56
C ILE A 74 -8.07 -1.30 -2.56
N THR A 75 -9.04 -2.10 -2.11
CA THR A 75 -10.05 -1.66 -1.14
C THR A 75 -9.50 -1.52 0.27
N THR A 76 -8.52 -2.34 0.66
CA THR A 76 -7.91 -2.31 1.99
C THR A 76 -6.69 -1.40 2.08
N HIS A 77 -5.99 -1.18 0.98
CA HIS A 77 -4.78 -0.35 0.89
C HIS A 77 -4.90 0.67 -0.23
N PRO A 78 -5.76 1.70 -0.05
CA PRO A 78 -5.96 2.71 -1.07
C PRO A 78 -4.70 3.55 -1.32
N ALA A 79 -4.68 4.23 -2.45
CA ALA A 79 -3.65 5.20 -2.81
C ALA A 79 -2.24 4.62 -3.02
N SER A 80 -2.12 3.38 -3.54
CA SER A 80 -0.82 2.75 -3.81
C SER A 80 0.08 3.58 -4.74
N LYS A 81 -0.48 4.28 -5.71
CA LYS A 81 0.26 5.19 -6.59
C LYS A 81 0.82 6.38 -5.82
N GLU A 82 0.00 7.05 -5.02
CA GLU A 82 0.42 8.17 -4.18
C GLU A 82 1.50 7.77 -3.17
N ARG A 83 1.36 6.59 -2.58
CA ARG A 83 2.36 6.01 -1.68
C ARG A 83 3.70 5.78 -2.39
N ALA A 84 3.67 5.22 -3.60
CA ALA A 84 4.87 5.05 -4.42
C ALA A 84 5.56 6.39 -4.72
N GLU A 85 4.79 7.41 -5.10
CA GLU A 85 5.31 8.75 -5.37
C GLU A 85 5.98 9.38 -4.14
N LYS A 86 5.38 9.23 -2.97
CA LYS A 86 5.97 9.71 -1.70
C LYS A 86 7.29 8.99 -1.35
N ILE A 87 7.38 7.70 -1.61
CA ILE A 87 8.62 6.95 -1.41
C ILE A 87 9.71 7.45 -2.36
N VAL A 88 9.39 7.62 -3.64
CA VAL A 88 10.33 8.15 -4.64
C VAL A 88 10.83 9.53 -4.23
N GLU A 89 9.94 10.42 -3.79
CA GLU A 89 10.33 11.74 -3.32
C GLU A 89 11.24 11.68 -2.09
N LYS A 90 10.95 10.80 -1.14
CA LYS A 90 11.79 10.62 0.05
C LYS A 90 13.21 10.18 -0.29
N ILE A 91 13.39 9.31 -1.27
CA ILE A 91 14.69 8.75 -1.61
C ILE A 91 15.45 9.55 -2.68
N LYS A 92 14.83 10.51 -3.31
CA LYS A 92 15.36 11.29 -4.44
C LYS A 92 16.73 11.92 -4.19
N ASN A 93 16.98 12.42 -2.99
CA ASN A 93 18.22 13.10 -2.61
C ASN A 93 19.12 12.22 -1.72
N ARG A 94 18.84 10.94 -1.62
CA ARG A 94 19.61 10.02 -0.78
C ARG A 94 20.48 9.11 -1.62
N THR A 95 21.71 8.91 -1.17
CA THR A 95 22.59 7.91 -1.75
C THR A 95 22.18 6.54 -1.24
N VAL A 96 21.67 5.71 -2.15
CA VAL A 96 21.22 4.35 -1.84
C VAL A 96 22.13 3.36 -2.55
N LEU A 97 22.64 2.38 -1.82
CA LEU A 97 23.38 1.26 -2.40
C LEU A 97 22.39 0.34 -3.13
N LYS A 98 22.60 0.14 -4.43
CA LYS A 98 21.80 -0.76 -5.25
C LYS A 98 22.43 -2.14 -5.31
N ILE A 99 22.43 -2.84 -4.18
CA ILE A 99 22.95 -4.20 -4.09
C ILE A 99 21.79 -5.19 -4.25
N PRO A 100 21.83 -6.10 -5.24
CA PRO A 100 20.82 -7.14 -5.37
C PRO A 100 20.74 -8.02 -4.12
N ILE A 101 19.52 -8.30 -3.63
CA ILE A 101 19.29 -9.20 -2.49
C ILE A 101 19.72 -10.62 -2.85
N LEU A 102 19.42 -11.05 -4.07
CA LEU A 102 19.82 -12.33 -4.63
C LEU A 102 20.56 -12.11 -5.95
N ASN A 103 21.61 -12.87 -6.20
CA ASN A 103 22.21 -12.89 -7.52
C ASN A 103 21.28 -13.57 -8.55
N GLU A 104 21.56 -13.41 -9.82
CA GLU A 104 20.69 -13.91 -10.89
C GLU A 104 20.45 -15.42 -10.82
N SER A 105 21.47 -16.20 -10.54
CA SER A 105 21.35 -17.66 -10.42
C SER A 105 20.43 -18.09 -9.28
N ARG A 106 20.45 -17.39 -8.16
CA ARG A 106 19.56 -17.64 -7.03
C ARG A 106 18.12 -17.22 -7.32
N TRP A 107 17.92 -16.13 -8.07
CA TRP A 107 16.59 -15.73 -8.54
C TRP A 107 15.98 -16.77 -9.47
N ILE A 108 16.76 -17.30 -10.41
CA ILE A 108 16.33 -18.37 -11.31
C ILE A 108 15.94 -19.62 -10.51
N LEU A 109 16.75 -20.00 -9.53
CA LEU A 109 16.46 -21.15 -8.67
C LEU A 109 15.17 -20.95 -7.87
N LEU A 110 14.97 -19.77 -7.30
CA LEU A 110 13.76 -19.45 -6.56
C LEU A 110 12.51 -19.54 -7.44
N LYS A 111 12.54 -18.95 -8.62
CA LYS A 111 11.43 -19.02 -9.59
C LYS A 111 11.11 -20.46 -10.00
N LYS A 112 12.14 -21.26 -10.23
CA LYS A 112 11.99 -22.69 -10.55
C LYS A 112 11.29 -23.43 -9.40
N LYS A 113 11.71 -23.20 -8.17
CA LYS A 113 11.11 -23.80 -6.99
C LYS A 113 9.64 -23.41 -6.81
N LEU A 114 9.28 -22.17 -7.07
CA LEU A 114 7.90 -21.72 -7.02
C LEU A 114 7.03 -22.41 -8.07
N ASN A 115 7.52 -22.60 -9.28
CA ASN A 115 6.80 -23.31 -10.33
C ASN A 115 6.64 -24.80 -10.07
N GLU A 116 7.49 -25.40 -9.25
CA GLU A 116 7.37 -26.82 -8.84
C GLU A 116 6.27 -27.04 -7.78
N ILE A 117 5.78 -25.98 -7.13
CA ILE A 117 4.75 -26.04 -6.08
C ILE A 117 3.34 -25.94 -6.67
N GLU A 118 3.19 -25.44 -7.88
CA GLU A 118 1.93 -25.41 -8.62
C GLU A 118 1.72 -26.77 -9.30
#